data_4ba13c44b0255d914383b6cd49f40973
#
_entry.id   4ba13c44b0255d914383b6cd49f40973
#
_cell.length_a   1.000
_cell.length_b   1.000
_cell.length_c   1.000
_cell.angle_alpha   90.00
_cell.angle_beta   90.00
_cell.angle_gamma   90.00
#
_symmetry.space_group_name_H-M   'P 1'
#
loop_
_entity.id
_entity.type
_entity.pdbx_description
1 polymer ?
#
loop_
_entity_poly.entity_id
_entity_poly.type
_entity_poly.pdbx_seq_one_letter_code
_entity_poly.pdbx_strand_id
1 'polypeptide(L)'
;RSGLSDPRGQIGQKLGTDIHMLTVEEKAIRDLAYCVKRCDLELAGVASSAYASGISSLVEDELELGAACVDIGGGSAGVSIFLKKHMIYTDTVRLGGEHITRDISMGLQVPMAVAERIKTRSGGLIATGMDDREMIEARNDTGDWERDRRVVSRSELIGIMRPRVEEILEDVRARLDASGFDHLPSQQIVLTGGSSQIPGLDVLASRILGQQVRLGRPLRIHRLPQANSGPSCAGLVGLSLFAAHPQDE
;
A
#
# COMPACT_ATOMS: atom_id res chain seq x y z
N ARG A 1 35.62 4.97 -10.51
CA ARG A 1 34.28 5.55 -10.75
C ARG A 1 33.29 4.79 -9.91
N SER A 2 32.36 5.47 -9.29
CA SER A 2 31.21 4.89 -8.57
C SER A 2 29.91 5.33 -9.23
N GLY A 3 28.83 4.58 -9.03
CA GLY A 3 27.50 4.93 -9.56
C GLY A 3 27.35 4.68 -11.07
N LEU A 4 27.96 3.62 -11.57
CA LEU A 4 27.75 3.18 -12.96
C LEU A 4 26.46 2.36 -13.01
N SER A 5 25.55 2.70 -13.91
CA SER A 5 24.34 1.94 -14.18
C SER A 5 24.63 0.68 -14.99
N ASP A 6 25.61 0.72 -15.88
CA ASP A 6 26.08 -0.42 -16.65
C ASP A 6 27.62 -0.44 -16.70
N PRO A 7 28.29 -1.44 -16.09
CA PRO A 7 29.74 -1.57 -16.11
C PRO A 7 30.27 -2.24 -17.38
N ARG A 8 29.43 -2.82 -18.24
CA ARG A 8 29.85 -3.53 -19.46
C ARG A 8 30.64 -2.60 -20.39
N GLY A 9 31.77 -3.04 -20.88
CA GLY A 9 32.67 -2.24 -21.74
C GLY A 9 33.54 -1.22 -21.00
N GLN A 10 33.48 -1.13 -19.68
CA GLN A 10 34.37 -0.28 -18.88
C GLN A 10 35.64 -1.04 -18.53
N ILE A 11 36.80 -0.34 -18.58
CA ILE A 11 38.08 -0.90 -18.16
C ILE A 11 38.27 -0.61 -16.66
N GLY A 12 38.52 -1.65 -15.89
CA GLY A 12 38.79 -1.53 -14.45
C GLY A 12 39.50 -2.77 -13.90
N GLN A 13 40.16 -2.60 -12.77
CA GLN A 13 40.86 -3.69 -12.06
C GLN A 13 39.96 -4.36 -11.01
N LYS A 14 38.90 -3.67 -10.56
CA LYS A 14 37.99 -4.16 -9.53
C LYS A 14 36.57 -3.67 -9.83
N LEU A 15 35.62 -4.58 -9.80
CA LEU A 15 34.20 -4.29 -9.87
C LEU A 15 33.60 -4.53 -8.47
N GLY A 16 32.91 -3.56 -7.94
CA GLY A 16 32.09 -3.67 -6.72
C GLY A 16 30.62 -3.41 -7.09
N THR A 17 29.72 -4.17 -6.52
CA THR A 17 28.27 -3.99 -6.68
C THR A 17 27.59 -4.17 -5.33
N ASP A 18 26.58 -3.38 -5.07
CA ASP A 18 25.67 -3.56 -3.93
C ASP A 18 24.45 -4.33 -4.43
N ILE A 19 24.10 -5.41 -3.71
CA ILE A 19 22.98 -6.29 -4.07
C ILE A 19 21.94 -6.21 -2.95
N HIS A 20 20.72 -5.83 -3.31
CA HIS A 20 19.56 -5.97 -2.42
C HIS A 20 18.90 -7.32 -2.68
N MET A 21 18.91 -8.20 -1.69
CA MET A 21 18.37 -9.56 -1.79
C MET A 21 17.07 -9.67 -0.96
N LEU A 22 16.00 -10.09 -1.62
CA LEU A 22 14.73 -10.43 -1.00
C LEU A 22 14.62 -11.94 -0.82
N THR A 23 14.28 -12.37 0.40
CA THR A 23 13.98 -13.76 0.69
C THR A 23 12.51 -13.91 1.07
N VAL A 24 11.92 -15.01 0.64
CA VAL A 24 10.52 -15.33 0.91
C VAL A 24 10.40 -16.82 1.28
N GLU A 25 9.36 -17.17 2.04
CA GLU A 25 9.09 -18.55 2.38
C GLU A 25 8.76 -19.37 1.11
N GLU A 26 9.51 -20.44 0.89
CA GLU A 26 9.38 -21.30 -0.30
C GLU A 26 7.97 -21.84 -0.47
N LYS A 27 7.29 -22.19 0.62
CA LYS A 27 5.92 -22.69 0.60
C LYS A 27 4.96 -21.68 -0.02
N ALA A 28 5.08 -20.40 0.31
CA ALA A 28 4.20 -19.35 -0.25
C ALA A 28 4.35 -19.26 -1.77
N ILE A 29 5.57 -19.36 -2.29
CA ILE A 29 5.83 -19.36 -3.75
C ILE A 29 5.30 -20.64 -4.40
N ARG A 30 5.48 -21.80 -3.78
CA ARG A 30 4.94 -23.07 -4.30
C ARG A 30 3.41 -23.05 -4.37
N ASP A 31 2.74 -22.56 -3.33
CA ASP A 31 1.29 -22.45 -3.29
C ASP A 31 0.78 -21.51 -4.39
N LEU A 32 1.43 -20.36 -4.60
CA LEU A 32 1.12 -19.42 -5.68
C LEU A 32 1.33 -20.08 -7.07
N ALA A 33 2.48 -20.72 -7.30
CA ALA A 33 2.77 -21.40 -8.54
C ALA A 33 1.75 -22.51 -8.83
N TYR A 34 1.32 -23.24 -7.81
CA TYR A 34 0.28 -24.26 -7.95
C TYR A 34 -1.07 -23.64 -8.36
N CYS A 35 -1.46 -22.50 -7.78
CA CYS A 35 -2.68 -21.79 -8.16
C CYS A 35 -2.63 -21.33 -9.63
N VAL A 36 -1.50 -20.77 -10.06
CA VAL A 36 -1.29 -20.34 -11.46
C VAL A 36 -1.40 -21.54 -12.41
N LYS A 37 -0.73 -22.66 -12.08
CA LYS A 37 -0.76 -23.87 -12.88
C LYS A 37 -2.17 -24.46 -13.00
N ARG A 38 -3.02 -24.35 -11.99
CA ARG A 38 -4.42 -24.81 -12.05
C ARG A 38 -5.30 -23.99 -12.99
N CYS A 39 -4.81 -22.83 -13.42
CA CYS A 39 -5.44 -22.00 -14.44
C CYS A 39 -4.88 -22.27 -15.86
N ASP A 40 -4.14 -23.38 -16.04
CA ASP A 40 -3.43 -23.72 -17.29
C ASP A 40 -2.44 -22.62 -17.74
N LEU A 41 -1.82 -21.93 -16.77
CA LEU A 41 -0.82 -20.90 -16.98
C LEU A 41 0.53 -21.34 -16.41
N GLU A 42 1.61 -20.79 -16.94
CA GLU A 42 2.97 -20.95 -16.43
C GLU A 42 3.39 -19.70 -15.64
N LEU A 43 4.11 -19.93 -14.53
CA LEU A 43 4.68 -18.86 -13.73
C LEU A 43 5.97 -18.37 -14.38
N ALA A 44 5.95 -17.19 -15.01
CA ALA A 44 7.11 -16.60 -15.68
C ALA A 44 8.10 -15.93 -14.68
N GLY A 45 7.61 -15.44 -13.56
CA GLY A 45 8.43 -14.76 -12.56
C GLY A 45 7.63 -14.33 -11.35
N VAL A 46 8.32 -13.82 -10.33
CA VAL A 46 7.74 -13.33 -9.08
C VAL A 46 8.35 -11.99 -8.74
N ALA A 47 7.53 -11.04 -8.33
CA ALA A 47 7.97 -9.74 -7.83
C ALA A 47 7.31 -9.41 -6.48
N SER A 48 7.99 -8.66 -5.63
CA SER A 48 7.39 -8.11 -4.42
C SER A 48 6.26 -7.14 -4.77
N SER A 49 5.11 -7.24 -4.09
CA SER A 49 4.00 -6.28 -4.28
C SER A 49 4.42 -4.85 -3.97
N ALA A 50 5.25 -4.63 -2.94
CA ALA A 50 5.78 -3.33 -2.59
C ALA A 50 6.67 -2.74 -3.69
N TYR A 51 7.50 -3.58 -4.36
CA TYR A 51 8.27 -3.17 -5.53
C TYR A 51 7.36 -2.79 -6.70
N ALA A 52 6.41 -3.65 -7.02
CA ALA A 52 5.46 -3.42 -8.12
C ALA A 52 4.67 -2.12 -7.92
N SER A 53 4.13 -1.90 -6.71
CA SER A 53 3.41 -0.67 -6.39
C SER A 53 4.30 0.57 -6.48
N GLY A 54 5.57 0.46 -6.09
CA GLY A 54 6.56 1.54 -6.19
C GLY A 54 6.83 1.95 -7.64
N ILE A 55 7.18 1.00 -8.51
CA ILE A 55 7.48 1.30 -9.93
C ILE A 55 6.30 1.85 -10.71
N SER A 56 5.06 1.58 -10.28
CA SER A 56 3.85 2.11 -10.92
C SER A 56 3.45 3.49 -10.40
N SER A 57 3.74 3.82 -9.13
CA SER A 57 3.18 4.98 -8.43
C SER A 57 4.17 6.12 -8.22
N LEU A 58 5.48 5.85 -8.27
CA LEU A 58 6.54 6.84 -8.13
C LEU A 58 6.85 7.52 -9.47
N VAL A 59 7.04 8.83 -9.45
CA VAL A 59 7.54 9.58 -10.61
C VAL A 59 9.06 9.42 -10.75
N GLU A 60 9.59 9.83 -11.90
CA GLU A 60 11.01 9.64 -12.24
C GLU A 60 11.94 10.31 -11.22
N ASP A 61 11.64 11.54 -10.83
CA ASP A 61 12.44 12.30 -9.85
C ASP A 61 12.43 11.65 -8.47
N GLU A 62 11.28 11.08 -8.05
CA GLU A 62 11.16 10.35 -6.78
C GLU A 62 12.00 9.06 -6.79
N LEU A 63 12.00 8.33 -7.92
CA LEU A 63 12.85 7.15 -8.09
C LEU A 63 14.35 7.51 -8.07
N GLU A 64 14.72 8.66 -8.62
CA GLU A 64 16.12 9.09 -8.68
C GLU A 64 16.63 9.66 -7.35
N LEU A 65 15.89 10.59 -6.75
CA LEU A 65 16.30 11.35 -5.56
C LEU A 65 16.06 10.61 -4.25
N GLY A 66 15.24 9.60 -4.28
CA GLY A 66 14.85 8.82 -3.10
C GLY A 66 13.42 9.09 -2.67
N ALA A 67 12.61 8.04 -2.57
CA ALA A 67 11.26 8.10 -2.04
C ALA A 67 10.84 6.75 -1.44
N ALA A 68 9.93 6.80 -0.48
CA ALA A 68 9.26 5.61 0.04
C ALA A 68 7.88 5.46 -0.62
N CYS A 69 7.56 4.24 -1.04
CA CYS A 69 6.21 3.86 -1.42
C CYS A 69 5.63 2.94 -0.35
N VAL A 70 4.44 3.29 0.15
CA VAL A 70 3.70 2.50 1.15
C VAL A 70 2.39 2.06 0.52
N ASP A 71 2.28 0.76 0.25
CA ASP A 71 1.08 0.13 -0.32
C ASP A 71 0.22 -0.46 0.80
N ILE A 72 -0.85 0.23 1.18
CA ILE A 72 -1.77 -0.21 2.22
C ILE A 72 -2.87 -1.04 1.58
N GLY A 73 -2.65 -2.35 1.55
CA GLY A 73 -3.59 -3.34 1.03
C GLY A 73 -4.67 -3.75 2.05
N GLY A 74 -5.33 -4.89 1.78
CA GLY A 74 -6.32 -5.48 2.69
C GLY A 74 -5.67 -6.11 3.93
N GLY A 75 -4.74 -7.04 3.73
CA GLY A 75 -4.12 -7.80 4.82
C GLY A 75 -2.81 -7.22 5.37
N SER A 76 -2.14 -6.38 4.60
CA SER A 76 -0.81 -5.86 4.95
C SER A 76 -0.55 -4.49 4.33
N ALA A 77 0.46 -3.80 4.87
CA ALA A 77 1.04 -2.62 4.25
C ALA A 77 2.51 -2.91 3.87
N GLY A 78 2.79 -2.88 2.56
CA GLY A 78 4.13 -3.04 2.01
C GLY A 78 4.87 -1.71 1.99
N VAL A 79 6.12 -1.71 2.44
CA VAL A 79 7.02 -0.54 2.40
C VAL A 79 8.15 -0.83 1.44
N SER A 80 8.42 0.06 0.50
CA SER A 80 9.58 -0.01 -0.39
C SER A 80 10.22 1.36 -0.52
N ILE A 81 11.56 1.39 -0.55
CA ILE A 81 12.32 2.62 -0.70
C ILE A 81 13.16 2.51 -1.97
N PHE A 82 13.10 3.55 -2.77
CA PHE A 82 13.84 3.67 -4.02
C PHE A 82 14.86 4.79 -3.93
N LEU A 83 16.00 4.59 -4.57
CA LEU A 83 17.05 5.58 -4.75
C LEU A 83 17.82 5.26 -6.03
N LYS A 84 18.11 6.25 -6.87
CA LYS A 84 18.79 6.08 -8.16
C LYS A 84 18.12 5.00 -9.03
N LYS A 85 16.78 4.98 -9.02
CA LYS A 85 15.91 4.04 -9.75
C LYS A 85 15.95 2.58 -9.28
N HIS A 86 16.65 2.28 -8.20
CA HIS A 86 16.75 0.94 -7.62
C HIS A 86 16.00 0.88 -6.29
N MET A 87 15.33 -0.23 -6.04
CA MET A 87 14.77 -0.50 -4.72
C MET A 87 15.92 -0.90 -3.78
N ILE A 88 16.13 -0.09 -2.73
CA ILE A 88 17.20 -0.29 -1.76
C ILE A 88 16.73 -0.92 -0.45
N TYR A 89 15.41 -0.89 -0.20
CA TYR A 89 14.82 -1.46 1.01
C TYR A 89 13.38 -1.90 0.73
N THR A 90 12.95 -2.97 1.38
CA THR A 90 11.54 -3.36 1.45
C THR A 90 11.25 -4.10 2.75
N ASP A 91 10.07 -3.86 3.28
CA ASP A 91 9.53 -4.57 4.46
C ASP A 91 8.00 -4.60 4.39
N THR A 92 7.38 -5.33 5.30
CA THR A 92 5.92 -5.50 5.34
C THR A 92 5.41 -5.40 6.77
N VAL A 93 4.45 -4.51 6.98
CA VAL A 93 3.60 -4.46 8.17
C VAL A 93 2.44 -5.42 7.97
N ARG A 94 2.21 -6.33 8.93
CA ARG A 94 1.17 -7.37 8.83
C ARG A 94 -0.21 -6.86 9.26
N LEU A 95 -0.48 -5.59 9.00
CA LEU A 95 -1.75 -4.91 9.24
C LEU A 95 -2.19 -4.19 7.97
N GLY A 96 -3.49 -4.16 7.71
CA GLY A 96 -4.07 -3.51 6.53
C GLY A 96 -5.56 -3.23 6.70
N GLY A 97 -6.24 -2.93 5.62
CA GLY A 97 -7.63 -2.50 5.59
C GLY A 97 -8.64 -3.47 6.19
N GLU A 98 -8.38 -4.79 6.14
CA GLU A 98 -9.24 -5.80 6.76
C GLU A 98 -9.23 -5.73 8.28
N HIS A 99 -8.14 -5.30 8.89
CA HIS A 99 -8.06 -5.08 10.33
C HIS A 99 -8.96 -3.93 10.74
N ILE A 100 -8.99 -2.85 9.95
CA ILE A 100 -9.92 -1.72 10.16
C ILE A 100 -11.37 -2.20 10.02
N THR A 101 -11.66 -3.02 8.99
CA THR A 101 -13.00 -3.61 8.78
C THR A 101 -13.42 -4.47 9.96
N ARG A 102 -12.49 -5.26 10.50
CA ARG A 102 -12.74 -6.12 11.67
C ARG A 102 -13.05 -5.28 12.92
N ASP A 103 -12.32 -4.20 13.15
CA ASP A 103 -12.57 -3.31 14.27
C ASP A 103 -13.95 -2.65 14.16
N ILE A 104 -14.36 -2.21 12.95
CA ILE A 104 -15.72 -1.71 12.69
C ILE A 104 -16.76 -2.81 12.95
N SER A 105 -16.53 -4.02 12.44
CA SER A 105 -17.43 -5.17 12.63
C SER A 105 -17.65 -5.47 14.11
N MET A 106 -16.60 -5.48 14.90
CA MET A 106 -16.66 -5.72 16.35
C MET A 106 -17.28 -4.53 17.10
N GLY A 107 -16.83 -3.32 16.81
CA GLY A 107 -17.30 -2.11 17.49
C GLY A 107 -18.79 -1.84 17.25
N LEU A 108 -19.25 -2.04 16.03
CA LEU A 108 -20.65 -1.85 15.64
C LEU A 108 -21.50 -3.11 15.73
N GLN A 109 -20.88 -4.29 16.00
CA GLN A 109 -21.57 -5.60 16.03
C GLN A 109 -22.33 -5.89 14.74
N VAL A 110 -21.68 -5.68 13.60
CA VAL A 110 -22.23 -5.91 12.26
C VAL A 110 -21.38 -6.94 11.51
N PRO A 111 -21.94 -7.65 10.51
CA PRO A 111 -21.16 -8.56 9.67
C PRO A 111 -20.01 -7.85 8.95
N MET A 112 -18.92 -8.57 8.65
CA MET A 112 -17.75 -8.05 7.95
C MET A 112 -18.09 -7.35 6.64
N ALA A 113 -19.02 -7.90 5.85
CA ALA A 113 -19.45 -7.29 4.59
C ALA A 113 -20.13 -5.92 4.78
N VAL A 114 -20.89 -5.77 5.87
CA VAL A 114 -21.53 -4.50 6.24
C VAL A 114 -20.47 -3.51 6.72
N ALA A 115 -19.53 -3.95 7.55
CA ALA A 115 -18.41 -3.14 8.03
C ALA A 115 -17.53 -2.62 6.88
N GLU A 116 -17.21 -3.46 5.89
CA GLU A 116 -16.46 -3.08 4.69
C GLU A 116 -17.21 -2.02 3.87
N ARG A 117 -18.51 -2.20 3.70
CA ARG A 117 -19.37 -1.21 3.01
C ARG A 117 -19.41 0.12 3.75
N ILE A 118 -19.50 0.12 5.08
CA ILE A 118 -19.45 1.34 5.91
C ILE A 118 -18.09 2.01 5.79
N LYS A 119 -17.00 1.26 5.94
CA LYS A 119 -15.64 1.77 5.79
C LYS A 119 -15.42 2.48 4.46
N THR A 120 -15.87 1.86 3.36
CA THR A 120 -15.63 2.38 2.00
C THR A 120 -16.52 3.56 1.63
N ARG A 121 -17.77 3.60 2.14
CA ARG A 121 -18.73 4.66 1.79
C ARG A 121 -18.70 5.86 2.73
N SER A 122 -18.51 5.60 4.00
CA SER A 122 -18.70 6.61 5.07
C SER A 122 -17.47 6.77 5.95
N GLY A 123 -16.42 5.99 5.71
CA GLY A 123 -15.17 6.05 6.49
C GLY A 123 -14.47 7.40 6.39
N GLY A 124 -13.73 7.74 7.42
CA GLY A 124 -12.88 8.93 7.49
C GLY A 124 -12.01 8.88 8.73
N LEU A 125 -10.99 9.74 8.77
CA LEU A 125 -10.00 9.75 9.85
C LEU A 125 -9.85 11.10 10.53
N ILE A 126 -10.42 12.15 9.95
CA ILE A 126 -10.37 13.51 10.47
C ILE A 126 -11.76 13.89 10.94
N ALA A 127 -11.90 14.11 12.23
CA ALA A 127 -13.15 14.56 12.81
C ALA A 127 -13.38 16.06 12.54
N THR A 128 -14.61 16.41 12.21
CA THR A 128 -15.09 17.77 12.04
C THR A 128 -16.20 18.05 13.07
N GLY A 129 -16.49 19.31 13.36
CA GLY A 129 -17.56 19.66 14.32
C GLY A 129 -18.98 19.26 13.89
N MET A 130 -19.14 18.69 12.68
CA MET A 130 -20.44 18.24 12.15
C MET A 130 -20.62 16.72 12.24
N ASP A 131 -19.57 15.96 12.49
CA ASP A 131 -19.57 14.47 12.42
C ASP A 131 -20.47 13.82 13.49
N ASP A 132 -20.71 14.48 14.61
CA ASP A 132 -21.66 14.02 15.64
C ASP A 132 -23.12 14.04 15.17
N ARG A 133 -23.43 14.85 14.17
CA ARG A 133 -24.77 14.99 13.59
C ARG A 133 -24.97 14.16 12.33
N GLU A 134 -23.90 13.74 11.70
CA GLU A 134 -23.94 12.86 10.52
C GLU A 134 -24.17 11.42 10.96
N MET A 135 -25.38 10.90 10.70
CA MET A 135 -25.77 9.57 11.10
C MET A 135 -25.61 8.60 9.93
N ILE A 136 -24.94 7.50 10.19
CA ILE A 136 -24.63 6.42 9.23
C ILE A 136 -25.53 5.22 9.57
N GLU A 137 -26.26 4.73 8.58
CA GLU A 137 -27.06 3.51 8.75
C GLU A 137 -26.20 2.27 8.47
N ALA A 138 -26.02 1.44 9.48
CA ALA A 138 -25.47 0.10 9.38
C ALA A 138 -26.64 -0.89 9.31
N ARG A 139 -26.92 -1.40 8.11
CA ARG A 139 -27.98 -2.41 7.91
C ARG A 139 -27.37 -3.79 7.80
N ASN A 140 -27.93 -4.72 8.61
CA ASN A 140 -27.74 -6.14 8.41
C ASN A 140 -28.83 -6.64 7.46
N ASP A 141 -28.48 -7.32 6.38
CA ASP A 141 -29.43 -7.85 5.40
C ASP A 141 -30.02 -9.21 5.89
N THR A 142 -30.51 -9.29 7.14
CA THR A 142 -31.11 -10.54 7.68
C THR A 142 -32.61 -10.65 7.42
N GLY A 143 -33.23 -9.58 6.89
CA GLY A 143 -34.66 -9.55 6.54
C GLY A 143 -35.56 -9.03 7.67
N ASP A 144 -35.09 -8.77 8.86
CA ASP A 144 -35.82 -8.18 9.96
C ASP A 144 -35.54 -6.65 10.05
N TRP A 145 -36.44 -5.87 9.49
CA TRP A 145 -36.32 -4.43 9.31
C TRP A 145 -36.10 -3.63 10.58
N GLU A 146 -36.65 -4.04 11.72
CA GLU A 146 -36.54 -3.31 12.98
C GLU A 146 -35.26 -3.68 13.76
N ARG A 147 -34.84 -4.94 13.69
CA ARG A 147 -33.64 -5.45 14.38
C ARG A 147 -32.35 -5.18 13.62
N ASP A 148 -32.47 -5.04 12.29
CA ASP A 148 -31.31 -4.89 11.41
C ASP A 148 -30.79 -3.45 11.28
N ARG A 149 -31.56 -2.47 11.80
CA ARG A 149 -31.19 -1.06 11.70
C ARG A 149 -30.35 -0.63 12.89
N ARG A 150 -29.05 -0.45 12.67
CA ARG A 150 -28.18 0.24 13.58
C ARG A 150 -27.78 1.59 12.99
N VAL A 151 -27.86 2.64 13.79
CA VAL A 151 -27.47 4.00 13.39
C VAL A 151 -26.32 4.41 14.29
N VAL A 152 -25.23 4.86 13.69
CA VAL A 152 -24.03 5.32 14.39
C VAL A 152 -23.63 6.70 13.88
N SER A 153 -23.05 7.53 14.72
CA SER A 153 -22.53 8.81 14.25
C SER A 153 -21.23 8.60 13.49
N ARG A 154 -20.93 9.52 12.57
CA ARG A 154 -19.64 9.52 11.87
C ARG A 154 -18.47 9.67 12.85
N SER A 155 -18.64 10.44 13.91
CA SER A 155 -17.64 10.59 14.99
C SER A 155 -17.32 9.27 15.67
N GLU A 156 -18.33 8.43 15.95
CA GLU A 156 -18.15 7.09 16.51
C GLU A 156 -17.37 6.19 15.54
N LEU A 157 -17.72 6.22 14.26
CA LEU A 157 -17.01 5.45 13.22
C LEU A 157 -15.54 5.86 13.13
N ILE A 158 -15.25 7.17 13.11
CA ILE A 158 -13.88 7.70 13.13
C ILE A 158 -13.14 7.20 14.38
N GLY A 159 -13.79 7.23 15.53
CA GLY A 159 -13.24 6.77 16.81
C GLY A 159 -12.83 5.29 16.78
N ILE A 160 -13.54 4.46 16.02
CA ILE A 160 -13.21 3.03 15.82
C ILE A 160 -12.06 2.86 14.81
N MET A 161 -12.10 3.56 13.67
CA MET A 161 -11.15 3.37 12.58
C MET A 161 -9.78 3.94 12.86
N ARG A 162 -9.73 5.12 13.45
CA ARG A 162 -8.52 5.92 13.60
C ARG A 162 -7.42 5.23 14.41
N PRO A 163 -7.66 4.61 15.57
CA PRO A 163 -6.61 3.94 16.33
C PRO A 163 -5.89 2.84 15.51
N ARG A 164 -6.64 2.07 14.71
CA ARG A 164 -6.04 1.04 13.86
C ARG A 164 -5.18 1.64 12.75
N VAL A 165 -5.61 2.73 12.15
CA VAL A 165 -4.83 3.41 11.13
C VAL A 165 -3.57 4.04 11.74
N GLU A 166 -3.67 4.62 12.93
CA GLU A 166 -2.52 5.14 13.66
C GLU A 166 -1.49 4.04 13.95
N GLU A 167 -1.93 2.87 14.41
CA GLU A 167 -1.06 1.70 14.61
C GLU A 167 -0.34 1.27 13.32
N ILE A 168 -1.07 1.17 12.19
CA ILE A 168 -0.47 0.85 10.89
C ILE A 168 0.62 1.87 10.52
N LEU A 169 0.33 3.15 10.69
CA LEU A 169 1.26 4.23 10.33
C LEU A 169 2.47 4.31 11.27
N GLU A 170 2.30 4.01 12.55
CA GLU A 170 3.40 3.93 13.51
C GLU A 170 4.33 2.76 13.21
N ASP A 171 3.76 1.61 12.83
CA ASP A 171 4.53 0.46 12.36
C ASP A 171 5.28 0.76 11.06
N VAL A 172 4.65 1.47 10.12
CA VAL A 172 5.32 1.95 8.89
C VAL A 172 6.46 2.90 9.25
N ARG A 173 6.26 3.84 10.15
CA ARG A 173 7.32 4.75 10.64
C ARG A 173 8.50 3.97 11.20
N ALA A 174 8.25 2.99 12.05
CA ALA A 174 9.32 2.16 12.62
C ALA A 174 10.15 1.44 11.54
N ARG A 175 9.52 1.02 10.41
CA ARG A 175 10.25 0.42 9.28
C ARG A 175 11.07 1.45 8.51
N LEU A 176 10.52 2.65 8.31
CA LEU A 176 11.24 3.75 7.66
C LEU A 176 12.45 4.19 8.50
N ASP A 177 12.27 4.36 9.80
CA ASP A 177 13.36 4.73 10.73
C ASP A 177 14.47 3.66 10.72
N ALA A 178 14.10 2.38 10.77
CA ALA A 178 15.05 1.27 10.72
C ALA A 178 15.82 1.16 9.40
N SER A 179 15.26 1.68 8.30
CA SER A 179 15.89 1.65 6.97
C SER A 179 16.89 2.76 6.74
N GLY A 180 16.95 3.78 7.60
CA GLY A 180 17.74 4.99 7.39
C GLY A 180 17.16 5.93 6.33
N PHE A 181 15.86 5.90 6.11
CA PHE A 181 15.14 6.72 5.14
C PHE A 181 15.34 8.23 5.37
N ASP A 182 15.49 8.66 6.62
CA ASP A 182 15.76 10.02 7.04
C ASP A 182 17.10 10.59 6.53
N HIS A 183 18.02 9.72 6.09
CA HIS A 183 19.32 10.11 5.51
C HIS A 183 19.26 10.31 3.98
N LEU A 184 18.13 10.05 3.34
CA LEU A 184 17.99 10.24 1.89
C LEU A 184 17.85 11.72 1.51
N PRO A 185 18.30 12.10 0.30
CA PRO A 185 18.17 13.48 -0.20
C PRO A 185 16.73 13.97 -0.29
N SER A 186 15.82 13.10 -0.68
CA SER A 186 14.39 13.34 -0.66
C SER A 186 13.74 12.37 0.34
N GLN A 187 12.78 12.87 1.10
CA GLN A 187 12.07 12.10 2.11
C GLN A 187 10.56 12.07 1.76
N GLN A 188 10.26 12.07 0.48
CA GLN A 188 8.89 11.99 -0.02
C GLN A 188 8.31 10.60 0.24
N ILE A 189 7.10 10.55 0.80
CA ILE A 189 6.36 9.32 1.00
C ILE A 189 5.13 9.30 0.08
N VAL A 190 4.95 8.21 -0.62
CA VAL A 190 3.82 7.98 -1.51
C VAL A 190 2.96 6.85 -0.97
N LEU A 191 1.71 7.15 -0.61
CA LEU A 191 0.75 6.16 -0.16
C LEU A 191 -0.07 5.65 -1.34
N THR A 192 -0.17 4.35 -1.46
CA THR A 192 -0.99 3.67 -2.47
C THR A 192 -1.72 2.46 -1.87
N GLY A 193 -2.37 1.66 -2.71
CA GLY A 193 -3.19 0.55 -2.25
C GLY A 193 -4.64 0.95 -1.96
N GLY A 194 -5.52 -0.03 -1.83
CA GLY A 194 -6.95 0.20 -1.66
C GLY A 194 -7.30 1.02 -0.42
N SER A 195 -6.61 0.77 0.69
CA SER A 195 -6.86 1.45 1.97
C SER A 195 -6.31 2.88 2.02
N SER A 196 -5.41 3.25 1.11
CA SER A 196 -4.91 4.64 1.01
C SER A 196 -6.00 5.64 0.62
N GLN A 197 -7.13 5.17 0.12
CA GLN A 197 -8.27 5.98 -0.31
C GLN A 197 -9.19 6.40 0.84
N ILE A 198 -8.92 5.98 2.08
CA ILE A 198 -9.71 6.43 3.24
C ILE A 198 -9.51 7.94 3.42
N PRO A 199 -10.59 8.74 3.42
CA PRO A 199 -10.51 10.18 3.54
C PRO A 199 -9.75 10.63 4.80
N GLY A 200 -8.75 11.51 4.61
CA GLY A 200 -7.92 12.05 5.69
C GLY A 200 -6.72 11.17 6.07
N LEU A 201 -6.47 10.07 5.34
CA LEU A 201 -5.29 9.22 5.59
C LEU A 201 -4.00 9.97 5.29
N ASP A 202 -3.94 10.72 4.22
CA ASP A 202 -2.79 11.53 3.82
C ASP A 202 -2.41 12.57 4.90
N VAL A 203 -3.40 13.25 5.45
CA VAL A 203 -3.20 14.23 6.54
C VAL A 203 -2.70 13.55 7.81
N LEU A 204 -3.34 12.42 8.19
CA LEU A 204 -2.94 11.65 9.37
C LEU A 204 -1.52 11.08 9.20
N ALA A 205 -1.23 10.53 8.03
CA ALA A 205 0.08 9.99 7.70
C ALA A 205 1.18 11.05 7.73
N SER A 206 0.96 12.23 7.12
CA SER A 206 1.93 13.33 7.18
C SER A 206 2.27 13.73 8.62
N ARG A 207 1.28 13.72 9.52
CA ARG A 207 1.49 14.05 10.92
C ARG A 207 2.27 12.97 11.68
N ILE A 208 1.94 11.68 11.45
CA ILE A 208 2.58 10.57 12.16
C ILE A 208 3.99 10.32 11.62
N LEU A 209 4.15 10.31 10.30
CA LEU A 209 5.43 10.03 9.66
C LEU A 209 6.40 11.23 9.70
N GLY A 210 5.88 12.43 9.97
CA GLY A 210 6.70 13.67 10.05
C GLY A 210 7.30 14.11 8.70
N GLN A 211 6.77 13.58 7.59
CA GLN A 211 7.28 13.79 6.25
C GLN A 211 6.18 14.26 5.29
N GLN A 212 6.58 14.71 4.10
CA GLN A 212 5.61 15.02 3.05
C GLN A 212 5.01 13.73 2.49
N VAL A 213 3.70 13.67 2.47
CA VAL A 213 2.94 12.52 2.00
C VAL A 213 2.05 12.94 0.83
N ARG A 214 2.04 12.14 -0.23
CA ARG A 214 1.05 12.24 -1.31
C ARG A 214 0.37 10.91 -1.57
N LEU A 215 -0.82 10.96 -2.13
CA LEU A 215 -1.49 9.78 -2.64
C LEU A 215 -0.92 9.40 -4.01
N GLY A 216 -0.57 8.13 -4.17
CA GLY A 216 -0.05 7.54 -5.39
C GLY A 216 -1.14 6.78 -6.15
N ARG A 217 -1.04 6.81 -7.46
CA ARG A 217 -1.84 6.01 -8.38
C ARG A 217 -0.96 5.54 -9.54
N PRO A 218 -1.35 4.50 -10.29
CA PRO A 218 -0.60 4.08 -11.47
C PRO A 218 -0.41 5.21 -12.48
N LEU A 219 0.83 5.48 -12.90
CA LEU A 219 1.18 6.63 -13.75
C LEU A 219 1.67 6.26 -15.14
N ARG A 220 2.17 5.03 -15.36
CA ARG A 220 3.01 4.70 -16.53
C ARG A 220 2.31 3.91 -17.64
N ILE A 221 1.02 3.68 -17.54
CA ILE A 221 0.26 2.98 -18.58
C ILE A 221 -0.69 3.95 -19.28
N HIS A 222 -0.47 4.16 -20.58
CA HIS A 222 -1.37 4.92 -21.40
C HIS A 222 -2.67 4.14 -21.65
N ARG A 223 -3.82 4.83 -21.61
CA ARG A 223 -5.15 4.27 -21.87
C ARG A 223 -5.60 3.21 -20.86
N LEU A 224 -5.07 3.25 -19.63
CA LEU A 224 -5.60 2.41 -18.57
C LEU A 224 -7.09 2.77 -18.34
N PRO A 225 -8.02 1.79 -18.31
CA PRO A 225 -9.42 2.05 -17.99
C PRO A 225 -9.56 2.79 -16.66
N GLN A 226 -10.45 3.77 -16.57
CA GLN A 226 -10.62 4.60 -15.37
C GLN A 226 -10.87 3.75 -14.11
N ALA A 227 -11.60 2.64 -14.24
CA ALA A 227 -11.83 1.70 -13.15
C ALA A 227 -10.54 1.07 -12.57
N ASN A 228 -9.47 0.99 -13.37
CA ASN A 228 -8.20 0.35 -13.00
C ASN A 228 -7.07 1.36 -12.77
N SER A 229 -7.37 2.66 -12.79
CA SER A 229 -6.38 3.73 -12.60
C SER A 229 -6.24 4.21 -11.15
N GLY A 230 -7.00 3.62 -10.24
CA GLY A 230 -6.98 3.95 -8.81
C GLY A 230 -5.79 3.33 -8.06
N PRO A 231 -5.51 3.82 -6.85
CA PRO A 231 -4.44 3.31 -5.99
C PRO A 231 -4.52 1.79 -5.73
N SER A 232 -5.73 1.23 -5.69
CA SER A 232 -5.94 -0.21 -5.48
C SER A 232 -5.36 -1.11 -6.58
N CYS A 233 -5.06 -0.54 -7.76
CA CYS A 233 -4.48 -1.26 -8.89
C CYS A 233 -2.96 -1.05 -9.03
N ALA A 234 -2.32 -0.32 -8.11
CA ALA A 234 -0.90 0.00 -8.21
C ALA A 234 -0.01 -1.26 -8.35
N GLY A 235 -0.22 -2.25 -7.49
CA GLY A 235 0.53 -3.52 -7.56
C GLY A 235 0.30 -4.28 -8.87
N LEU A 236 -0.94 -4.34 -9.36
CA LEU A 236 -1.27 -5.01 -10.63
C LEU A 236 -0.60 -4.31 -11.83
N VAL A 237 -0.70 -2.99 -11.89
CA VAL A 237 -0.08 -2.20 -12.95
C VAL A 237 1.44 -2.32 -12.89
N GLY A 238 2.02 -2.27 -11.69
CA GLY A 238 3.46 -2.44 -11.49
C GLY A 238 3.95 -3.82 -11.90
N LEU A 239 3.19 -4.87 -11.59
CA LEU A 239 3.53 -6.23 -12.05
C LEU A 239 3.50 -6.33 -13.58
N SER A 240 2.55 -5.66 -14.23
CA SER A 240 2.49 -5.59 -15.70
C SER A 240 3.68 -4.83 -16.30
N LEU A 241 4.12 -3.74 -15.65
CA LEU A 241 5.32 -3.01 -16.04
C LEU A 241 6.59 -3.86 -15.86
N PHE A 242 6.70 -4.57 -14.75
CA PHE A 242 7.81 -5.49 -14.49
C PHE A 242 7.89 -6.59 -15.55
N ALA A 243 6.76 -7.18 -15.94
CA ALA A 243 6.72 -8.21 -16.99
C ALA A 243 7.03 -7.67 -18.40
N ALA A 244 6.66 -6.40 -18.67
CA ALA A 244 6.94 -5.75 -19.96
C ALA A 244 8.40 -5.30 -20.11
N HIS A 245 9.06 -5.02 -19.01
CA HIS A 245 10.45 -4.59 -18.94
C HIS A 245 11.19 -5.45 -17.92
N PRO A 246 11.42 -6.74 -18.23
CA PRO A 246 12.24 -7.57 -17.36
C PRO A 246 13.59 -6.86 -17.22
N GLN A 247 14.04 -6.70 -15.99
CA GLN A 247 15.37 -6.17 -15.74
C GLN A 247 16.33 -7.14 -16.43
N ASP A 248 17.11 -6.64 -17.37
CA ASP A 248 18.10 -7.45 -18.11
C ASP A 248 18.96 -8.19 -17.08
N GLU A 249 18.94 -9.53 -17.17
CA GLU A 249 19.76 -10.44 -16.39
C GLU A 249 21.26 -10.18 -16.59
#